data_d3e46615590704afb4ff5fad482a0de4
#
_entry.id   d3e46615590704afb4ff5fad482a0de4
#
_cell.length_a   1.000
_cell.length_b   1.000
_cell.length_c   1.000
_cell.angle_alpha   90.00
_cell.angle_beta   90.00
_cell.angle_gamma   90.00
#
_symmetry.space_group_name_H-M   'P 1'
#
loop_
_entity.id
_entity.type
_entity.pdbx_description
1 polymer ?
#
loop_
_entity_poly.entity_id
_entity_poly.type
_entity_poly.pdbx_seq_one_letter_code
_entity_poly.pdbx_strand_id
1 'polypeptide(L)'
;MPSKRWMFLLPLTFFFSILSGMGQTSKPPDALFETIKSLDAKLFDAYNHCNLETLGSMVSDDLEFYHDQTGLMVGKAPFLAATKQNICGKVQRSLLEDTLEVYPLKGYGAVEIGIHRFHHPNEPDNVGDAKFVTLWHDDNGVWKVTRVISYDHNQGLLAK
;
A
#
# COMPACT_ATOMS: atom_id res chain seq x y z
N MET A 1 -26.26 72.26 -50.42
CA MET A 1 -25.10 71.37 -50.33
C MET A 1 -25.26 70.53 -49.03
N PRO A 2 -25.55 69.24 -49.08
CA PRO A 2 -25.73 68.44 -47.91
C PRO A 2 -24.40 67.75 -47.53
N SER A 3 -24.01 67.86 -46.30
CA SER A 3 -22.83 67.21 -45.68
C SER A 3 -23.09 65.74 -45.43
N LYS A 4 -22.28 64.82 -45.99
CA LYS A 4 -22.27 63.40 -45.74
C LYS A 4 -21.65 63.12 -44.35
N ARG A 5 -22.44 62.64 -43.43
CA ARG A 5 -21.95 62.07 -42.15
C ARG A 5 -21.56 60.59 -42.43
N TRP A 6 -20.29 60.31 -42.30
CA TRP A 6 -19.77 58.94 -42.30
C TRP A 6 -19.91 58.34 -40.89
N MET A 7 -20.70 57.29 -40.83
CA MET A 7 -20.89 56.47 -39.62
C MET A 7 -19.89 55.34 -39.64
N PHE A 8 -18.86 55.46 -38.79
CA PHE A 8 -17.89 54.36 -38.61
C PHE A 8 -18.53 53.30 -37.75
N LEU A 9 -18.81 52.13 -38.33
CA LEU A 9 -19.16 50.90 -37.62
C LEU A 9 -17.86 50.27 -37.10
N LEU A 10 -17.66 50.26 -35.80
CA LEU A 10 -16.63 49.47 -35.13
C LEU A 10 -17.08 48.02 -35.09
N PRO A 11 -16.27 47.04 -35.54
CA PRO A 11 -16.59 45.63 -35.31
C PRO A 11 -16.28 45.27 -33.86
N LEU A 12 -17.32 44.78 -33.18
CA LEU A 12 -17.22 44.18 -31.84
C LEU A 12 -16.60 42.78 -31.95
N THR A 13 -15.28 42.69 -31.73
CA THR A 13 -14.58 41.40 -31.69
C THR A 13 -14.90 40.70 -30.36
N PHE A 14 -15.72 39.65 -30.43
CA PHE A 14 -15.99 38.73 -29.33
C PHE A 14 -14.75 37.86 -29.12
N PHE A 15 -14.01 38.14 -28.05
CA PHE A 15 -12.94 37.25 -27.56
C PHE A 15 -13.57 36.03 -26.88
N PHE A 16 -13.58 34.91 -27.58
CA PHE A 16 -13.97 33.63 -27.03
C PHE A 16 -12.78 33.09 -26.23
N SER A 17 -12.77 33.30 -24.92
CA SER A 17 -11.77 32.70 -24.02
C SER A 17 -12.04 31.21 -23.91
N ILE A 18 -11.25 30.41 -24.61
CA ILE A 18 -11.24 28.96 -24.44
C ILE A 18 -10.54 28.67 -23.10
N LEU A 19 -11.31 28.38 -22.06
CA LEU A 19 -10.80 27.79 -20.82
C LEU A 19 -10.33 26.36 -21.16
N SER A 20 -9.03 26.21 -21.41
CA SER A 20 -8.40 24.89 -21.46
C SER A 20 -8.43 24.31 -20.07
N GLY A 21 -9.44 23.48 -19.80
CA GLY A 21 -9.47 22.64 -18.62
C GLY A 21 -8.24 21.71 -18.67
N MET A 22 -7.24 21.94 -17.83
CA MET A 22 -6.18 20.98 -17.55
C MET A 22 -6.83 19.79 -16.83
N GLY A 23 -7.29 18.80 -17.59
CA GLY A 23 -7.62 17.50 -17.06
C GLY A 23 -6.36 16.93 -16.43
N GLN A 24 -6.33 16.78 -15.11
CA GLN A 24 -5.33 15.96 -14.45
C GLN A 24 -5.54 14.53 -14.94
N THR A 25 -4.75 14.11 -15.90
CA THR A 25 -4.61 12.69 -16.25
C THR A 25 -3.86 12.04 -15.09
N SER A 26 -4.59 11.41 -14.16
CA SER A 26 -3.99 10.49 -13.22
C SER A 26 -3.25 9.43 -14.05
N LYS A 27 -1.92 9.32 -13.86
CA LYS A 27 -1.14 8.23 -14.46
C LYS A 27 -1.85 6.92 -14.08
N PRO A 28 -2.08 5.99 -15.03
CA PRO A 28 -2.61 4.68 -14.68
C PRO A 28 -1.75 4.09 -13.55
N PRO A 29 -2.36 3.40 -12.57
CA PRO A 29 -1.59 2.73 -11.54
C PRO A 29 -0.49 1.89 -12.19
N ASP A 30 0.74 1.95 -11.65
CA ASP A 30 1.84 1.15 -12.14
C ASP A 30 1.44 -0.34 -11.98
N ALA A 31 1.62 -1.16 -13.01
CA ALA A 31 1.27 -2.58 -12.97
C ALA A 31 1.97 -3.30 -11.80
N LEU A 32 3.19 -2.87 -11.44
CA LEU A 32 3.90 -3.38 -10.28
C LEU A 32 3.18 -3.03 -8.98
N PHE A 33 2.69 -1.79 -8.84
CA PHE A 33 1.93 -1.34 -7.67
C PHE A 33 0.69 -2.20 -7.45
N GLU A 34 -0.12 -2.42 -8.49
CA GLU A 34 -1.32 -3.25 -8.39
C GLU A 34 -0.99 -4.72 -8.09
N THR A 35 0.10 -5.24 -8.65
CA THR A 35 0.57 -6.60 -8.37
C THR A 35 0.91 -6.75 -6.88
N ILE A 36 1.75 -5.87 -6.34
CA ILE A 36 2.18 -5.95 -4.93
C ILE A 36 1.01 -5.69 -3.99
N LYS A 37 0.16 -4.70 -4.26
CA LYS A 37 -1.07 -4.45 -3.48
C LYS A 37 -1.97 -5.69 -3.40
N SER A 38 -2.13 -6.40 -4.54
CA SER A 38 -2.92 -7.63 -4.58
C SER A 38 -2.26 -8.77 -3.78
N LEU A 39 -0.92 -8.87 -3.84
CA LEU A 39 -0.16 -9.86 -3.08
C LEU A 39 -0.21 -9.58 -1.57
N ASP A 40 -0.08 -8.32 -1.16
CA ASP A 40 -0.27 -7.90 0.25
C ASP A 40 -1.66 -8.28 0.76
N ALA A 41 -2.70 -7.93 0.00
CA ALA A 41 -4.07 -8.27 0.36
C ALA A 41 -4.25 -9.79 0.54
N LYS A 42 -3.71 -10.62 -0.36
CA LYS A 42 -3.77 -12.08 -0.26
C LYS A 42 -2.97 -12.63 0.92
N LEU A 43 -1.77 -12.08 1.17
CA LEU A 43 -0.91 -12.47 2.30
C LEU A 43 -1.64 -12.23 3.63
N PHE A 44 -2.23 -11.04 3.78
CA PHE A 44 -2.90 -10.67 5.03
C PHE A 44 -4.31 -11.21 5.15
N ASP A 45 -4.98 -11.55 4.06
CA ASP A 45 -6.19 -12.37 4.13
C ASP A 45 -5.87 -13.74 4.76
N ALA A 46 -4.79 -14.39 4.29
CA ALA A 46 -4.33 -15.65 4.86
C ALA A 46 -3.90 -15.52 6.35
N TYR A 47 -3.23 -14.42 6.68
CA TYR A 47 -2.84 -14.09 8.06
C TYR A 47 -4.08 -13.90 8.96
N ASN A 48 -5.03 -13.08 8.55
CA ASN A 48 -6.23 -12.73 9.31
C ASN A 48 -7.17 -13.93 9.54
N HIS A 49 -7.20 -14.88 8.60
CA HIS A 49 -8.02 -16.09 8.69
C HIS A 49 -7.25 -17.32 9.15
N CYS A 50 -5.97 -17.14 9.55
CA CYS A 50 -5.12 -18.24 10.02
C CYS A 50 -4.94 -19.38 8.98
N ASN A 51 -4.96 -19.04 7.69
CA ASN A 51 -4.63 -19.97 6.62
C ASN A 51 -3.11 -20.10 6.48
N LEU A 52 -2.51 -20.89 7.37
CA LEU A 52 -1.05 -21.04 7.46
C LEU A 52 -0.44 -21.71 6.22
N GLU A 53 -1.21 -22.49 5.46
CA GLU A 53 -0.76 -23.09 4.19
C GLU A 53 -0.56 -22.00 3.15
N THR A 54 -1.58 -21.17 2.90
CA THR A 54 -1.48 -20.05 1.97
C THR A 54 -0.42 -19.05 2.41
N LEU A 55 -0.40 -18.68 3.69
CA LEU A 55 0.61 -17.78 4.25
C LEU A 55 2.03 -18.32 4.02
N GLY A 56 2.26 -19.60 4.30
CA GLY A 56 3.55 -20.27 4.11
C GLY A 56 3.97 -20.39 2.65
N SER A 57 3.01 -20.48 1.72
CA SER A 57 3.31 -20.51 0.29
C SER A 57 3.83 -19.15 -0.24
N MET A 58 3.48 -18.06 0.43
CA MET A 58 3.82 -16.70 0.04
C MET A 58 5.10 -16.13 0.69
N VAL A 59 5.69 -16.84 1.63
CA VAL A 59 6.97 -16.45 2.24
C VAL A 59 8.09 -17.40 1.84
N SER A 60 9.32 -16.88 1.78
CA SER A 60 10.51 -17.68 1.46
C SER A 60 10.93 -18.55 2.65
N ASP A 61 11.65 -19.65 2.39
CA ASP A 61 12.13 -20.53 3.45
C ASP A 61 13.16 -19.85 4.35
N ASP A 62 13.91 -18.89 3.79
CA ASP A 62 14.93 -18.06 4.45
C ASP A 62 14.40 -16.68 4.87
N LEU A 63 13.09 -16.55 5.09
CA LEU A 63 12.48 -15.30 5.55
C LEU A 63 13.25 -14.72 6.75
N GLU A 64 13.50 -13.43 6.70
CA GLU A 64 13.94 -12.67 7.88
C GLU A 64 12.87 -11.64 8.25
N PHE A 65 12.38 -11.72 9.47
CA PHE A 65 11.41 -10.80 10.02
C PHE A 65 12.02 -10.04 11.19
N TYR A 66 12.21 -8.74 10.99
CA TYR A 66 12.72 -7.80 11.98
C TYR A 66 11.55 -7.06 12.62
N HIS A 67 11.42 -7.19 13.92
CA HIS A 67 10.33 -6.56 14.68
C HIS A 67 10.92 -5.75 15.83
N ASP A 68 10.56 -4.48 15.95
CA ASP A 68 11.13 -3.56 16.95
C ASP A 68 10.93 -4.00 18.40
N GLN A 69 9.86 -4.73 18.70
CA GLN A 69 9.56 -5.18 20.07
C GLN A 69 10.05 -6.61 20.36
N THR A 70 10.13 -7.49 19.36
CA THR A 70 10.45 -8.91 19.57
C THR A 70 11.78 -9.34 18.93
N GLY A 71 12.42 -8.46 18.16
CA GLY A 71 13.70 -8.72 17.52
C GLY A 71 13.63 -9.49 16.22
N LEU A 72 14.71 -10.14 15.84
CA LEU A 72 14.85 -10.87 14.60
C LEU A 72 14.32 -12.30 14.72
N MET A 73 13.46 -12.68 13.77
CA MET A 73 13.02 -14.05 13.52
C MET A 73 13.50 -14.51 12.14
N VAL A 74 14.14 -15.67 12.05
CA VAL A 74 14.68 -16.23 10.81
C VAL A 74 13.98 -17.53 10.47
N GLY A 75 13.52 -17.63 9.21
CA GLY A 75 12.93 -18.81 8.63
C GLY A 75 11.41 -18.87 8.67
N LYS A 76 10.84 -19.51 7.64
CA LYS A 76 9.40 -19.74 7.46
C LYS A 76 8.77 -20.52 8.64
N ALA A 77 9.41 -21.61 9.06
CA ALA A 77 8.81 -22.48 10.09
C ALA A 77 8.63 -21.76 11.43
N PRO A 78 9.62 -21.03 11.98
CA PRO A 78 9.43 -20.20 13.17
C PRO A 78 8.37 -19.11 12.97
N PHE A 79 8.32 -18.46 11.80
CA PHE A 79 7.33 -17.43 11.49
C PHE A 79 5.91 -18.00 11.54
N LEU A 80 5.64 -19.14 10.90
CA LEU A 80 4.32 -19.78 10.92
C LEU A 80 3.94 -20.28 12.32
N ALA A 81 4.90 -20.80 13.09
CA ALA A 81 4.66 -21.22 14.46
C ALA A 81 4.26 -20.05 15.36
N ALA A 82 4.99 -18.92 15.25
CA ALA A 82 4.68 -17.69 15.98
C ALA A 82 3.32 -17.10 15.57
N THR A 83 3.02 -17.08 14.26
CA THR A 83 1.71 -16.64 13.75
C THR A 83 0.58 -17.49 14.34
N LYS A 84 0.73 -18.81 14.31
CA LYS A 84 -0.26 -19.73 14.89
C LYS A 84 -0.48 -19.46 16.38
N GLN A 85 0.58 -19.27 17.12
CA GLN A 85 0.52 -19.12 18.57
C GLN A 85 0.01 -17.75 19.03
N ASN A 86 0.44 -16.67 18.37
CA ASN A 86 0.28 -15.32 18.88
C ASN A 86 -0.77 -14.50 18.11
N ILE A 87 -1.08 -14.87 16.86
CA ILE A 87 -1.92 -14.08 15.97
C ILE A 87 -3.28 -14.74 15.73
N CYS A 88 -3.29 -16.04 15.42
CA CYS A 88 -4.51 -16.76 15.04
C CYS A 88 -5.65 -16.58 16.03
N GLY A 89 -6.76 -15.97 15.58
CA GLY A 89 -7.93 -15.68 16.41
C GLY A 89 -7.76 -14.55 17.44
N LYS A 90 -6.62 -13.86 17.45
CA LYS A 90 -6.28 -12.81 18.43
C LYS A 90 -6.04 -11.46 17.79
N VAL A 91 -5.42 -11.43 16.61
CA VAL A 91 -5.00 -10.21 15.94
C VAL A 91 -5.41 -10.26 14.48
N GLN A 92 -5.89 -9.16 13.93
CA GLN A 92 -6.14 -8.95 12.51
C GLN A 92 -5.39 -7.71 12.05
N ARG A 93 -4.91 -7.74 10.81
CA ARG A 93 -4.20 -6.61 10.18
C ARG A 93 -5.03 -6.01 9.07
N SER A 94 -5.06 -4.68 8.99
CA SER A 94 -5.50 -3.92 7.84
C SER A 94 -4.40 -3.00 7.33
N LEU A 95 -4.35 -2.77 6.01
CA LEU A 95 -3.47 -1.78 5.40
C LEU A 95 -4.12 -0.39 5.51
N LEU A 96 -3.35 0.64 5.85
CA LEU A 96 -3.74 2.03 5.62
C LEU A 96 -3.39 2.37 4.16
N GLU A 97 -4.34 2.14 3.25
CA GLU A 97 -4.09 2.12 1.79
C GLU A 97 -3.41 3.38 1.26
N ASP A 98 -3.74 4.56 1.80
CA ASP A 98 -3.17 5.85 1.38
C ASP A 98 -1.67 5.99 1.71
N THR A 99 -1.11 5.04 2.48
CA THR A 99 0.30 5.02 2.88
C THR A 99 1.14 4.05 2.07
N LEU A 100 0.50 3.27 1.19
CA LEU A 100 1.20 2.23 0.43
C LEU A 100 2.09 2.83 -0.65
N GLU A 101 3.35 2.47 -0.62
CA GLU A 101 4.34 2.80 -1.63
C GLU A 101 5.01 1.52 -2.14
N VAL A 102 5.22 1.43 -3.46
CA VAL A 102 5.87 0.28 -4.10
C VAL A 102 6.95 0.77 -5.05
N TYR A 103 8.14 0.20 -4.94
CA TYR A 103 9.28 0.55 -5.78
C TYR A 103 9.91 -0.72 -6.37
N PRO A 104 10.31 -0.71 -7.65
CA PRO A 104 10.99 -1.84 -8.27
C PRO A 104 12.41 -2.00 -7.72
N LEU A 105 12.81 -3.24 -7.48
CA LEU A 105 14.19 -3.64 -7.20
C LEU A 105 14.73 -4.43 -8.39
N LYS A 106 15.59 -3.78 -9.19
CA LYS A 106 16.12 -4.34 -10.42
C LYS A 106 16.79 -5.70 -10.19
N GLY A 107 16.32 -6.72 -10.90
CA GLY A 107 16.87 -8.08 -10.83
C GLY A 107 16.50 -8.84 -9.56
N TYR A 108 15.55 -8.32 -8.77
CA TYR A 108 15.09 -8.97 -7.56
C TYR A 108 13.55 -9.04 -7.48
N GLY A 109 12.85 -7.92 -7.61
CA GLY A 109 11.42 -7.83 -7.45
C GLY A 109 10.96 -6.44 -7.03
N ALA A 110 10.44 -6.28 -5.80
CA ALA A 110 9.94 -5.00 -5.31
C ALA A 110 10.21 -4.79 -3.81
N VAL A 111 10.25 -3.52 -3.42
CA VAL A 111 10.08 -3.09 -2.04
C VAL A 111 8.70 -2.48 -1.87
N GLU A 112 8.03 -2.87 -0.83
CA GLU A 112 6.74 -2.35 -0.38
C GLU A 112 6.94 -1.64 0.96
N ILE A 113 6.35 -0.44 1.10
CA ILE A 113 6.43 0.38 2.32
C ILE A 113 5.02 0.85 2.64
N GLY A 114 4.68 0.92 3.92
CA GLY A 114 3.39 1.43 4.34
C GLY A 114 3.19 1.44 5.84
N ILE A 115 1.96 1.71 6.22
CA ILE A 115 1.50 1.60 7.60
C ILE A 115 0.39 0.56 7.65
N HIS A 116 0.49 -0.35 8.60
CA HIS A 116 -0.55 -1.30 8.88
C HIS A 116 -1.15 -1.07 10.27
N ARG A 117 -2.43 -1.41 10.38
CA ARG A 117 -3.19 -1.31 11.62
C ARG A 117 -3.53 -2.70 12.11
N PHE A 118 -3.33 -2.92 13.40
CA PHE A 118 -3.68 -4.16 14.08
C PHE A 118 -4.91 -3.96 14.94
N HIS A 119 -5.83 -4.90 14.83
CA HIS A 119 -7.06 -4.96 15.60
C HIS A 119 -7.07 -6.23 16.44
N HIS A 120 -7.62 -6.14 17.63
CA HIS A 120 -7.81 -7.27 18.52
C HIS A 120 -9.32 -7.54 18.65
N PRO A 121 -9.89 -8.55 17.97
CA PRO A 121 -11.34 -8.75 17.89
C PRO A 121 -12.03 -8.88 19.27
N ASN A 122 -11.31 -9.39 20.29
CA ASN A 122 -11.82 -9.51 21.64
C ASN A 122 -11.55 -8.27 22.51
N GLU A 123 -10.84 -7.28 22.02
CA GLU A 123 -10.43 -6.06 22.71
C GLU A 123 -10.57 -4.88 21.73
N PRO A 124 -11.79 -4.40 21.45
CA PRO A 124 -12.05 -3.44 20.35
C PRO A 124 -11.32 -2.10 20.53
N ASP A 125 -10.97 -1.71 21.74
CA ASP A 125 -10.20 -0.50 22.03
C ASP A 125 -8.68 -0.70 21.88
N ASN A 126 -8.22 -1.94 21.72
CA ASN A 126 -6.82 -2.29 21.53
C ASN A 126 -6.50 -2.26 20.02
N VAL A 127 -6.20 -1.08 19.54
CA VAL A 127 -5.81 -0.81 18.14
C VAL A 127 -4.41 -0.22 18.13
N GLY A 128 -3.54 -0.77 17.30
CA GLY A 128 -2.16 -0.30 17.15
C GLY A 128 -1.79 -0.11 15.70
N ASP A 129 -0.94 0.88 15.42
CA ASP A 129 -0.36 1.09 14.09
C ASP A 129 1.13 0.79 14.12
N ALA A 130 1.67 0.32 13.01
CA ALA A 130 3.11 0.19 12.81
C ALA A 130 3.49 0.48 11.36
N LYS A 131 4.70 0.95 11.16
CA LYS A 131 5.30 1.07 9.84
C LYS A 131 5.89 -0.26 9.41
N PHE A 132 5.90 -0.50 8.11
CA PHE A 132 6.55 -1.71 7.60
C PHE A 132 7.32 -1.47 6.31
N VAL A 133 8.30 -2.32 6.08
CA VAL A 133 9.00 -2.51 4.81
C VAL A 133 8.99 -4.00 4.51
N THR A 134 8.54 -4.38 3.33
CA THR A 134 8.52 -5.76 2.84
C THR A 134 9.32 -5.87 1.55
N LEU A 135 10.20 -6.85 1.46
CA LEU A 135 10.90 -7.20 0.21
C LEU A 135 10.21 -8.40 -0.43
N TRP A 136 9.67 -8.18 -1.62
CA TRP A 136 9.09 -9.18 -2.48
C TRP A 136 10.09 -9.63 -3.54
N HIS A 137 10.42 -10.92 -3.57
CA HIS A 137 11.23 -11.53 -4.61
C HIS A 137 10.34 -12.11 -5.71
N ASP A 138 10.64 -11.76 -6.96
CA ASP A 138 9.98 -12.30 -8.15
C ASP A 138 10.87 -13.37 -8.81
N ASP A 139 10.46 -14.61 -8.71
CA ASP A 139 11.07 -15.71 -9.47
C ASP A 139 10.11 -16.11 -10.61
N ASN A 140 10.26 -15.47 -11.76
CA ASN A 140 9.48 -15.75 -12.98
C ASN A 140 7.95 -15.68 -12.76
N GLY A 141 7.48 -14.67 -12.03
CA GLY A 141 6.07 -14.46 -11.71
C GLY A 141 5.61 -15.17 -10.42
N VAL A 142 6.48 -15.89 -9.74
CA VAL A 142 6.23 -16.46 -8.42
C VAL A 142 6.81 -15.52 -7.35
N TRP A 143 5.93 -14.77 -6.73
CA TRP A 143 6.31 -13.76 -5.74
C TRP A 143 6.34 -14.34 -4.32
N LYS A 144 7.41 -14.05 -3.58
CA LYS A 144 7.56 -14.43 -2.17
C LYS A 144 8.12 -13.29 -1.34
N VAL A 145 7.61 -13.13 -0.15
CA VAL A 145 8.21 -12.27 0.88
C VAL A 145 9.50 -12.90 1.37
N THR A 146 10.60 -12.14 1.34
CA THR A 146 11.90 -12.60 1.80
C THR A 146 12.38 -11.86 3.04
N ARG A 147 12.02 -10.58 3.16
CA ARG A 147 12.39 -9.73 4.31
C ARG A 147 11.21 -8.88 4.71
N VAL A 148 11.00 -8.75 6.01
CA VAL A 148 10.01 -7.85 6.59
C VAL A 148 10.67 -7.08 7.73
N ILE A 149 10.42 -5.78 7.76
CA ILE A 149 10.75 -4.92 8.91
C ILE A 149 9.43 -4.33 9.39
N SER A 150 9.05 -4.57 10.64
CA SER A 150 7.86 -3.97 11.26
C SER A 150 8.32 -3.19 12.49
N TYR A 151 8.03 -1.89 12.49
CA TYR A 151 8.64 -0.95 13.44
C TYR A 151 7.73 0.23 13.76
N ASP A 152 8.10 1.00 14.79
CA ASP A 152 7.35 2.17 15.26
C ASP A 152 5.91 1.78 15.70
N HIS A 153 5.82 0.64 16.42
CA HIS A 153 4.55 0.19 16.99
C HIS A 153 4.06 1.16 18.04
N ASN A 154 2.88 1.70 17.85
CA ASN A 154 2.26 2.64 18.77
C ASN A 154 0.75 2.38 18.88
N GLN A 155 0.12 2.97 19.88
CA GLN A 155 -1.34 2.99 19.98
C GLN A 155 -1.90 3.77 18.80
N GLY A 156 -2.85 3.21 18.05
CA GLY A 156 -3.40 3.80 16.84
C GLY A 156 -3.87 5.24 17.02
N LEU A 157 -3.62 6.08 16.03
CA LEU A 157 -3.94 7.52 16.05
C LEU A 157 -5.42 7.85 16.21
N LEU A 158 -6.31 6.86 16.23
CA LEU A 158 -7.76 7.05 16.44
C LEU A 158 -8.18 7.12 17.90
N ALA A 159 -7.25 7.09 18.85
CA ALA A 159 -7.49 7.28 20.28
C ALA A 159 -7.51 8.77 20.68
N LYS A 160 -7.97 9.67 19.77
CA LYS A 160 -8.21 11.09 20.08
C LYS A 160 -9.55 11.54 19.55
#